data_12a09c66d6b1e3bae283322c7e8f5152
#
_entry.id   12a09c66d6b1e3bae283322c7e8f5152
#
_cell.length_a   1.000
_cell.length_b   1.000
_cell.length_c   1.000
_cell.angle_alpha   90.00
_cell.angle_beta   90.00
_cell.angle_gamma   90.00
#
_symmetry.space_group_name_H-M   'P 1'
#
loop_
_entity.id
_entity.type
_entity.pdbx_description
1 polymer ?
#
loop_
_entity_poly.entity_id
_entity_poly.type
_entity_poly.pdbx_seq_one_letter_code
_entity_poly.pdbx_strand_id
1 'polypeptide(L)'
;YISEIVSKKKQKKFNEVMILSTTKPVDKSSNLRVGLVTTHIPMKNVSKIITRNLLANKTISFENTLRKIWKIRSPRIGICSFNPHAGEFGLVGHEEMDIIVPTIEKLKNKIDLVGPLSPDSCFSKFARTKFDGYMCIYHDQALIPVKTLDFLHSVNVTGGLPIIRLSPDHGPAFDIAKLKKANPGSMIASINLLKNI
;
A
#
# COMPACT_ATOMS: atom_id res chain seq x y z
N TYR A 1 -9.50 14.71 -2.04
CA TYR A 1 -9.70 15.94 -1.27
C TYR A 1 -8.38 16.57 -0.79
N ILE A 2 -7.59 15.92 0.11
CA ILE A 2 -6.31 16.48 0.62
C ILE A 2 -5.30 16.68 -0.53
N SER A 3 -5.14 15.70 -1.40
CA SER A 3 -4.28 15.79 -2.58
C SER A 3 -4.68 16.94 -3.50
N GLU A 4 -5.96 17.16 -3.71
CA GLU A 4 -6.48 18.29 -4.50
C GLU A 4 -6.17 19.64 -3.88
N ILE A 5 -6.38 19.79 -2.55
CA ILE A 5 -6.05 21.03 -1.83
C ILE A 5 -4.55 21.34 -1.96
N VAL A 6 -3.71 20.33 -1.70
CA VAL A 6 -2.25 20.50 -1.77
C VAL A 6 -1.81 20.80 -3.19
N SER A 7 -2.41 20.13 -4.20
CA SER A 7 -2.13 20.37 -5.61
C SER A 7 -2.48 21.80 -6.04
N LYS A 8 -3.67 22.29 -5.65
CA LYS A 8 -4.08 23.67 -5.89
C LYS A 8 -3.13 24.69 -5.24
N LYS A 9 -2.83 24.49 -3.94
CA LYS A 9 -1.95 25.40 -3.19
C LYS A 9 -0.52 25.45 -3.74
N LYS A 10 0.00 24.33 -4.23
CA LYS A 10 1.36 24.20 -4.79
C LYS A 10 1.41 24.37 -6.31
N GLN A 11 0.29 24.57 -6.98
CA GLN A 11 0.16 24.65 -8.44
C GLN A 11 0.85 23.48 -9.18
N LYS A 12 0.79 22.28 -8.57
CA LYS A 12 1.43 21.07 -9.08
C LYS A 12 0.58 19.85 -8.75
N LYS A 13 0.40 18.98 -9.75
CA LYS A 13 -0.28 17.67 -9.53
C LYS A 13 0.64 16.71 -8.79
N PHE A 14 0.12 16.07 -7.76
CA PHE A 14 0.80 15.04 -6.98
C PHE A 14 0.14 13.69 -7.21
N ASN A 15 0.95 12.65 -7.25
CA ASN A 15 0.49 11.26 -7.33
C ASN A 15 0.51 10.67 -5.91
N GLU A 16 -0.56 10.93 -5.15
CA GLU A 16 -0.69 10.37 -3.80
C GLU A 16 -0.82 8.84 -3.87
N VAL A 17 -0.37 8.17 -2.83
CA VAL A 17 -0.55 6.74 -2.61
C VAL A 17 -0.97 6.50 -1.16
N MET A 18 -2.04 5.73 -0.98
CA MET A 18 -2.43 5.23 0.34
C MET A 18 -1.52 4.07 0.70
N ILE A 19 -0.94 4.12 1.87
CA ILE A 19 -0.02 3.10 2.38
C ILE A 19 -0.50 2.67 3.75
N LEU A 20 -0.59 1.37 3.98
CA LEU A 20 -0.83 0.81 5.29
C LEU A 20 0.43 0.11 5.79
N SER A 21 0.72 0.24 7.07
CA SER A 21 1.84 -0.43 7.72
C SER A 21 1.41 -1.04 9.03
N THR A 22 1.76 -2.31 9.24
CA THR A 22 1.74 -2.89 10.58
C THR A 22 2.87 -2.26 11.42
N THR A 23 2.70 -2.25 12.74
CA THR A 23 3.75 -1.82 13.69
C THR A 23 4.03 -2.86 14.75
N LYS A 24 3.05 -3.75 15.01
CA LYS A 24 3.14 -4.86 15.97
C LYS A 24 2.48 -6.11 15.40
N PRO A 25 3.07 -6.76 14.38
CA PRO A 25 2.49 -7.98 13.81
C PRO A 25 2.34 -9.07 14.87
N VAL A 26 1.18 -9.73 14.91
CA VAL A 26 0.88 -10.80 15.89
C VAL A 26 1.82 -12.00 15.77
N ASP A 27 2.38 -12.25 14.60
CA ASP A 27 3.34 -13.31 14.34
C ASP A 27 4.80 -12.91 14.66
N LYS A 28 5.01 -11.72 15.23
CA LYS A 28 6.32 -11.17 15.59
C LYS A 28 7.33 -11.13 14.44
N SER A 29 6.85 -10.99 13.21
CA SER A 29 7.69 -10.84 12.02
C SER A 29 8.00 -9.38 11.72
N SER A 30 8.69 -9.13 10.60
CA SER A 30 8.88 -7.78 10.06
C SER A 30 7.56 -7.09 9.74
N ASN A 31 7.53 -5.77 9.88
CA ASN A 31 6.36 -4.97 9.55
C ASN A 31 5.98 -5.13 8.07
N LEU A 32 4.70 -5.39 7.82
CA LEU A 32 4.14 -5.39 6.48
C LEU A 32 3.78 -3.96 6.08
N ARG A 33 4.27 -3.50 4.94
CA ARG A 33 3.92 -2.23 4.32
C ARG A 33 3.28 -2.48 2.97
N VAL A 34 2.10 -1.94 2.75
CA VAL A 34 1.36 -2.11 1.50
C VAL A 34 0.94 -0.76 0.92
N GLY A 35 1.25 -0.53 -0.35
CA GLY A 35 0.75 0.60 -1.12
C GLY A 35 -0.43 0.17 -1.98
N LEU A 36 -1.40 1.04 -2.20
CA LEU A 36 -2.61 0.74 -2.97
C LEU A 36 -2.59 1.46 -4.32
N VAL A 37 -2.82 0.71 -5.39
CA VAL A 37 -3.03 1.27 -6.73
C VAL A 37 -4.40 1.91 -6.81
N THR A 38 -5.44 1.18 -6.41
CA THR A 38 -6.81 1.67 -6.28
C THR A 38 -7.29 1.57 -4.83
N THR A 39 -8.16 2.48 -4.40
CA THR A 39 -8.69 2.56 -3.04
C THR A 39 -10.20 2.27 -3.04
N HIS A 40 -11.03 3.21 -2.69
CA HIS A 40 -12.48 3.07 -2.51
C HIS A 40 -13.21 3.03 -3.86
N ILE A 41 -13.00 1.98 -4.63
CA ILE A 41 -13.58 1.76 -5.95
C ILE A 41 -14.35 0.44 -5.93
N PRO A 42 -15.58 0.37 -6.47
CA PRO A 42 -16.30 -0.88 -6.61
C PRO A 42 -15.48 -1.92 -7.40
N MET A 43 -15.42 -3.17 -6.93
CA MET A 43 -14.61 -4.24 -7.52
C MET A 43 -14.82 -4.38 -9.04
N LYS A 44 -16.07 -4.30 -9.52
CA LYS A 44 -16.40 -4.36 -10.96
C LYS A 44 -15.75 -3.28 -11.83
N ASN A 45 -15.21 -2.23 -11.21
CA ASN A 45 -14.57 -1.11 -11.90
C ASN A 45 -13.05 -1.15 -11.82
N VAL A 46 -12.47 -2.00 -10.96
CA VAL A 46 -11.01 -2.01 -10.73
C VAL A 46 -10.26 -2.34 -12.01
N SER A 47 -10.61 -3.41 -12.73
CA SER A 47 -9.96 -3.80 -13.98
C SER A 47 -10.03 -2.71 -15.07
N LYS A 48 -11.09 -1.90 -15.07
CA LYS A 48 -11.27 -0.80 -16.04
C LYS A 48 -10.43 0.43 -15.72
N ILE A 49 -10.05 0.61 -14.45
CA ILE A 49 -9.36 1.82 -13.95
C ILE A 49 -7.86 1.62 -13.91
N ILE A 50 -7.39 0.39 -13.66
CA ILE A 50 -5.97 0.11 -13.63
C ILE A 50 -5.35 0.35 -15.01
N THR A 51 -4.25 1.10 -15.04
CA THR A 51 -3.46 1.36 -16.24
C THR A 51 -1.98 1.30 -15.91
N ARG A 52 -1.12 1.10 -16.92
CA ARG A 52 0.34 1.15 -16.76
C ARG A 52 0.81 2.45 -16.09
N ASN A 53 0.22 3.58 -16.48
CA ASN A 53 0.58 4.89 -15.91
C ASN A 53 0.12 5.04 -14.46
N LEU A 54 -1.08 4.57 -14.11
CA LEU A 54 -1.56 4.60 -12.73
C LEU A 54 -0.66 3.74 -11.83
N LEU A 55 -0.40 2.49 -12.21
CA LEU A 55 0.47 1.58 -11.47
C LEU A 55 1.88 2.16 -11.33
N ALA A 56 2.49 2.65 -12.41
CA ALA A 56 3.81 3.25 -12.37
C ALA A 56 3.89 4.45 -11.42
N ASN A 57 2.94 5.38 -11.51
CA ASN A 57 2.91 6.59 -10.66
C ASN A 57 2.73 6.24 -9.19
N LYS A 58 1.84 5.29 -8.86
CA LYS A 58 1.64 4.84 -7.48
C LYS A 58 2.88 4.11 -6.94
N THR A 59 3.52 3.28 -7.75
CA THR A 59 4.76 2.56 -7.38
C THR A 59 5.91 3.52 -7.09
N ILE A 60 6.12 4.52 -7.94
CA ILE A 60 7.16 5.56 -7.73
C ILE A 60 6.87 6.35 -6.44
N SER A 61 5.60 6.72 -6.20
CA SER A 61 5.21 7.44 -4.98
C SER A 61 5.40 6.57 -3.73
N PHE A 62 5.13 5.28 -3.82
CA PHE A 62 5.34 4.32 -2.75
C PHE A 62 6.82 4.16 -2.42
N GLU A 63 7.66 3.92 -3.42
CA GLU A 63 9.10 3.79 -3.27
C GLU A 63 9.72 5.02 -2.61
N ASN A 64 9.41 6.22 -3.10
CA ASN A 64 9.87 7.47 -2.53
C ASN A 64 9.41 7.64 -1.07
N THR A 65 8.22 7.13 -0.72
CA THR A 65 7.70 7.20 0.64
C THR A 65 8.40 6.21 1.56
N LEU A 66 8.72 5.00 1.09
CA LEU A 66 9.54 4.03 1.83
C LEU A 66 10.92 4.62 2.18
N ARG A 67 11.56 5.29 1.23
CA ARG A 67 12.83 6.00 1.47
C ARG A 67 12.67 7.12 2.48
N LYS A 68 11.66 7.96 2.33
CA LYS A 68 11.49 9.17 3.13
C LYS A 68 11.06 8.86 4.56
N ILE A 69 10.04 8.02 4.74
CA ILE A 69 9.41 7.77 6.04
C ILE A 69 10.10 6.63 6.79
N TRP A 70 10.40 5.53 6.13
CA TRP A 70 11.04 4.37 6.79
C TRP A 70 12.55 4.30 6.61
N LYS A 71 13.17 5.32 5.95
CA LYS A 71 14.62 5.42 5.75
C LYS A 71 15.24 4.22 5.03
N ILE A 72 14.45 3.50 4.23
CA ILE A 72 14.93 2.35 3.46
C ILE A 72 15.63 2.87 2.21
N ARG A 73 16.95 2.73 2.15
CA ARG A 73 17.78 3.34 1.10
C ARG A 73 17.50 2.79 -0.31
N SER A 74 17.28 1.50 -0.42
CA SER A 74 17.00 0.79 -1.69
C SER A 74 15.88 -0.21 -1.48
N PRO A 75 14.61 0.26 -1.41
CA PRO A 75 13.50 -0.62 -1.09
C PRO A 75 13.25 -1.62 -2.21
N ARG A 76 13.13 -2.90 -1.83
CA ARG A 76 12.68 -3.98 -2.70
C ARG A 76 11.18 -4.14 -2.57
N ILE A 77 10.47 -3.98 -3.68
CA ILE A 77 9.00 -3.91 -3.70
C ILE A 77 8.42 -5.08 -4.49
N GLY A 78 7.52 -5.83 -3.85
CA GLY A 78 6.70 -6.82 -4.51
C GLY A 78 5.47 -6.18 -5.16
N ILE A 79 5.17 -6.51 -6.40
CA ILE A 79 3.93 -6.11 -7.08
C ILE A 79 2.98 -7.29 -7.09
N CYS A 80 1.85 -7.17 -6.37
CA CYS A 80 0.82 -8.20 -6.37
C CYS A 80 0.16 -8.32 -7.74
N SER A 81 -0.22 -9.54 -8.12
CA SER A 81 -1.07 -9.76 -9.29
C SER A 81 -2.49 -9.26 -9.03
N PHE A 82 -3.25 -9.02 -10.09
CA PHE A 82 -4.67 -8.70 -10.03
C PHE A 82 -5.52 -9.98 -10.01
N ASN A 83 -5.17 -10.92 -10.91
CA ASN A 83 -5.90 -12.16 -11.08
C ASN A 83 -5.32 -13.29 -10.21
N PRO A 84 -6.13 -14.32 -9.89
CA PRO A 84 -5.63 -15.53 -9.24
C PRO A 84 -4.43 -16.15 -9.99
N HIS A 85 -3.48 -16.69 -9.24
CA HIS A 85 -2.27 -17.35 -9.78
C HIS A 85 -1.50 -16.51 -10.80
N ALA A 86 -1.51 -15.18 -10.61
CA ALA A 86 -0.89 -14.22 -11.53
C ALA A 86 -1.37 -14.36 -12.99
N GLY A 87 -2.66 -14.68 -13.17
CA GLY A 87 -3.32 -14.75 -14.47
C GLY A 87 -3.03 -16.01 -15.29
N GLU A 88 -2.20 -16.95 -14.77
CA GLU A 88 -1.84 -18.21 -15.44
C GLU A 88 -1.52 -18.02 -16.94
N PHE A 89 -0.60 -17.11 -17.24
CA PHE A 89 -0.23 -16.77 -18.62
C PHE A 89 -1.39 -16.30 -19.51
N GLY A 90 -2.40 -15.66 -18.91
CA GLY A 90 -3.56 -15.12 -19.63
C GLY A 90 -4.78 -16.04 -19.61
N LEU A 91 -4.72 -17.22 -19.02
CA LEU A 91 -5.87 -18.13 -18.91
C LEU A 91 -6.93 -17.61 -17.93
N VAL A 92 -6.51 -16.88 -16.90
CA VAL A 92 -7.40 -16.36 -15.84
C VAL A 92 -7.52 -14.83 -15.90
N GLY A 93 -7.03 -14.20 -16.95
CA GLY A 93 -7.07 -12.76 -17.17
C GLY A 93 -5.78 -12.23 -17.79
N HIS A 94 -5.85 -11.04 -18.36
CA HIS A 94 -4.75 -10.48 -19.15
C HIS A 94 -4.07 -9.28 -18.47
N GLU A 95 -4.59 -8.78 -17.34
CA GLU A 95 -4.11 -7.56 -16.69
C GLU A 95 -2.63 -7.68 -16.26
N GLU A 96 -2.15 -8.88 -15.93
CA GLU A 96 -0.74 -9.12 -15.65
C GLU A 96 0.13 -8.87 -16.88
N MET A 97 -0.24 -9.45 -18.01
CA MET A 97 0.50 -9.35 -19.28
C MET A 97 0.39 -7.96 -19.89
N ASP A 98 -0.78 -7.33 -19.81
CA ASP A 98 -1.06 -6.05 -20.46
C ASP A 98 -0.63 -4.84 -19.63
N ILE A 99 -0.63 -4.95 -18.31
CA ILE A 99 -0.43 -3.81 -17.40
C ILE A 99 0.74 -4.05 -16.45
N ILE A 100 0.74 -5.15 -15.67
CA ILE A 100 1.67 -5.30 -14.55
C ILE A 100 3.09 -5.56 -15.05
N VAL A 101 3.28 -6.60 -15.88
CA VAL A 101 4.60 -6.96 -16.41
C VAL A 101 5.23 -5.80 -17.19
N PRO A 102 4.53 -5.14 -18.15
CA PRO A 102 5.12 -4.01 -18.86
C PRO A 102 5.46 -2.82 -17.96
N THR A 103 4.74 -2.63 -16.85
CA THR A 103 5.05 -1.58 -15.88
C THR A 103 6.30 -1.90 -15.08
N ILE A 104 6.46 -3.15 -14.63
CA ILE A 104 7.67 -3.62 -13.96
C ILE A 104 8.87 -3.44 -14.88
N GLU A 105 8.79 -3.92 -16.12
CA GLU A 105 9.85 -3.79 -17.12
C GLU A 105 10.28 -2.33 -17.36
N LYS A 106 9.32 -1.42 -17.42
CA LYS A 106 9.57 0.03 -17.56
C LYS A 106 10.34 0.63 -16.38
N LEU A 107 10.11 0.12 -15.17
CA LEU A 107 10.64 0.69 -13.94
C LEU A 107 11.88 -0.05 -13.39
N LYS A 108 12.15 -1.28 -13.79
CA LYS A 108 13.19 -2.18 -13.22
C LYS A 108 14.60 -1.58 -13.15
N ASN A 109 14.96 -0.68 -14.05
CA ASN A 109 16.26 -0.01 -14.03
C ASN A 109 16.36 1.12 -13.00
N LYS A 110 15.25 1.48 -12.34
CA LYS A 110 15.17 2.59 -11.37
C LYS A 110 14.76 2.13 -9.99
N ILE A 111 13.94 1.08 -9.90
CA ILE A 111 13.36 0.57 -8.67
C ILE A 111 13.49 -0.96 -8.67
N ASP A 112 13.93 -1.55 -7.57
CA ASP A 112 13.96 -3.01 -7.39
C ASP A 112 12.54 -3.54 -7.22
N LEU A 113 11.98 -4.05 -8.33
CA LEU A 113 10.61 -4.55 -8.42
C LEU A 113 10.61 -6.04 -8.75
N VAL A 114 9.77 -6.79 -8.05
CA VAL A 114 9.53 -8.21 -8.31
C VAL A 114 8.03 -8.45 -8.42
N GLY A 115 7.61 -9.17 -9.46
CA GLY A 115 6.20 -9.51 -9.66
C GLY A 115 5.91 -9.91 -11.11
N PRO A 116 4.64 -10.19 -11.44
CA PRO A 116 3.49 -10.23 -10.54
C PRO A 116 3.60 -11.35 -9.51
N LEU A 117 3.30 -11.05 -8.24
CA LEU A 117 3.30 -12.02 -7.14
C LEU A 117 1.87 -12.48 -6.84
N SER A 118 1.69 -13.77 -6.63
CA SER A 118 0.39 -14.33 -6.25
C SER A 118 0.02 -13.92 -4.82
N PRO A 119 -1.14 -13.21 -4.61
CA PRO A 119 -1.49 -12.64 -3.30
C PRO A 119 -1.79 -13.67 -2.21
N ASP A 120 -2.18 -14.89 -2.58
CA ASP A 120 -2.45 -15.99 -1.65
C ASP A 120 -1.20 -16.47 -0.90
N SER A 121 -0.01 -16.23 -1.44
CA SER A 121 1.25 -16.71 -0.90
C SER A 121 2.26 -15.61 -0.54
N CYS A 122 2.21 -14.45 -1.22
CA CYS A 122 3.23 -13.41 -1.08
C CYS A 122 3.24 -12.74 0.30
N PHE A 123 2.16 -12.81 1.08
CA PHE A 123 2.06 -12.26 2.43
C PHE A 123 2.43 -13.25 3.54
N SER A 124 2.87 -14.46 3.20
CA SER A 124 3.36 -15.42 4.19
C SER A 124 4.56 -14.86 4.98
N LYS A 125 4.76 -15.33 6.22
CA LYS A 125 5.87 -14.86 7.07
C LYS A 125 7.22 -14.91 6.35
N PHE A 126 7.49 -15.99 5.62
CA PHE A 126 8.72 -16.18 4.86
C PHE A 126 8.81 -15.21 3.66
N ALA A 127 7.73 -15.04 2.90
CA ALA A 127 7.74 -14.15 1.74
C ALA A 127 7.98 -12.68 2.15
N ARG A 128 7.41 -12.26 3.29
CA ARG A 128 7.56 -10.89 3.81
C ARG A 128 8.99 -10.52 4.21
N THR A 129 9.87 -11.48 4.46
CA THR A 129 11.28 -11.19 4.72
C THR A 129 12.06 -10.76 3.47
N LYS A 130 11.50 -10.98 2.29
CA LYS A 130 12.16 -10.71 1.00
C LYS A 130 11.88 -9.32 0.45
N PHE A 131 10.91 -8.59 1.02
CA PHE A 131 10.44 -7.32 0.50
C PHE A 131 10.29 -6.28 1.61
N ASP A 132 10.55 -5.04 1.28
CA ASP A 132 10.35 -3.88 2.16
C ASP A 132 8.91 -3.37 2.12
N GLY A 133 8.19 -3.71 1.04
CA GLY A 133 6.78 -3.39 0.88
C GLY A 133 6.17 -4.04 -0.36
N TYR A 134 4.85 -3.95 -0.45
CA TYR A 134 4.08 -4.52 -1.56
C TYR A 134 3.15 -3.48 -2.18
N MET A 135 3.06 -3.45 -3.51
CA MET A 135 2.00 -2.74 -4.21
C MET A 135 0.83 -3.69 -4.45
N CYS A 136 -0.31 -3.36 -3.87
CA CYS A 136 -1.57 -4.08 -4.04
C CYS A 136 -2.46 -3.36 -5.05
N ILE A 137 -3.17 -4.12 -5.87
CA ILE A 137 -3.97 -3.56 -6.95
C ILE A 137 -5.27 -2.95 -6.44
N TYR A 138 -5.91 -3.56 -5.44
CA TYR A 138 -7.19 -3.13 -4.89
C TYR A 138 -7.22 -3.17 -3.36
N HIS A 139 -8.22 -2.50 -2.81
CA HIS A 139 -8.34 -2.21 -1.38
C HIS A 139 -8.19 -3.45 -0.49
N ASP A 140 -9.02 -4.48 -0.65
CA ASP A 140 -9.04 -5.61 0.28
C ASP A 140 -7.83 -6.53 0.11
N GLN A 141 -7.20 -6.56 -1.08
CA GLN A 141 -5.92 -7.24 -1.28
C GLN A 141 -4.83 -6.70 -0.33
N ALA A 142 -4.88 -5.41 -0.02
CA ALA A 142 -3.96 -4.74 0.89
C ALA A 142 -4.41 -4.85 2.35
N LEU A 143 -5.69 -4.61 2.62
CA LEU A 143 -6.18 -4.45 3.99
C LEU A 143 -6.33 -5.79 4.73
N ILE A 144 -6.75 -6.85 4.05
CA ILE A 144 -6.90 -8.17 4.68
C ILE A 144 -5.59 -8.61 5.35
N PRO A 145 -4.44 -8.69 4.67
CA PRO A 145 -3.21 -9.11 5.32
C PRO A 145 -2.74 -8.16 6.42
N VAL A 146 -2.89 -6.85 6.25
CA VAL A 146 -2.51 -5.86 7.29
C VAL A 146 -3.38 -6.04 8.53
N LYS A 147 -4.69 -6.13 8.37
CA LYS A 147 -5.63 -6.25 9.50
C LYS A 147 -5.54 -7.60 10.19
N THR A 148 -5.26 -8.66 9.46
CA THR A 148 -4.99 -9.99 10.03
C THR A 148 -3.74 -9.98 10.90
N LEU A 149 -2.70 -9.25 10.49
CA LEU A 149 -1.44 -9.20 11.22
C LEU A 149 -1.42 -8.18 12.36
N ASP A 150 -2.11 -7.05 12.20
CA ASP A 150 -2.05 -5.97 13.19
C ASP A 150 -3.30 -5.09 13.12
N PHE A 151 -4.39 -5.55 13.71
CA PHE A 151 -5.65 -4.83 13.71
C PHE A 151 -5.61 -3.54 14.53
N LEU A 152 -4.90 -3.53 15.66
CA LEU A 152 -4.97 -2.46 16.66
C LEU A 152 -3.91 -1.37 16.51
N HIS A 153 -2.79 -1.65 15.82
CA HIS A 153 -1.65 -0.74 15.77
C HIS A 153 -1.22 -0.39 14.34
N SER A 154 -1.97 -0.88 13.32
CA SER A 154 -1.69 -0.50 11.94
C SER A 154 -1.89 1.02 11.74
N VAL A 155 -1.07 1.59 10.86
CA VAL A 155 -1.08 3.02 10.55
C VAL A 155 -1.37 3.24 9.07
N ASN A 156 -2.09 4.33 8.77
CA ASN A 156 -2.34 4.79 7.42
C ASN A 156 -1.43 5.99 7.12
N VAL A 157 -0.66 5.89 6.06
CA VAL A 157 0.26 6.92 5.57
C VAL A 157 -0.17 7.36 4.18
N THR A 158 -0.30 8.66 3.95
CA THR A 158 -0.48 9.20 2.60
C THR A 158 0.88 9.60 2.05
N GLY A 159 1.40 8.78 1.15
CA GLY A 159 2.64 9.05 0.41
C GLY A 159 2.42 9.90 -0.83
N GLY A 160 3.52 10.31 -1.47
CA GLY A 160 3.48 11.07 -2.73
C GLY A 160 3.10 12.55 -2.58
N LEU A 161 2.89 13.04 -1.37
CA LEU A 161 2.60 14.45 -1.07
C LEU A 161 3.84 15.17 -0.51
N PRO A 162 3.93 16.51 -0.66
CA PRO A 162 5.01 17.30 -0.06
C PRO A 162 4.85 17.49 1.46
N ILE A 163 3.73 17.04 2.01
CA ILE A 163 3.44 17.02 3.45
C ILE A 163 3.47 15.60 3.98
N ILE A 164 3.74 15.43 5.26
CA ILE A 164 3.59 14.15 5.97
C ILE A 164 2.16 14.07 6.49
N ARG A 165 1.44 13.01 6.12
CA ARG A 165 0.10 12.71 6.64
C ARG A 165 0.06 11.28 7.13
N LEU A 166 -0.17 11.15 8.42
CA LEU A 166 -0.41 9.87 9.09
C LEU A 166 -1.80 9.92 9.73
N SER A 167 -2.44 8.79 9.83
CA SER A 167 -3.71 8.65 10.53
C SER A 167 -3.86 7.24 11.10
N PRO A 168 -4.68 7.09 12.16
CA PRO A 168 -5.14 5.77 12.58
C PRO A 168 -5.82 5.04 11.41
N ASP A 169 -5.66 3.74 11.40
CA ASP A 169 -6.23 2.86 10.39
C ASP A 169 -7.50 2.17 10.92
N HIS A 170 -8.49 2.97 11.32
CA HIS A 170 -9.80 2.50 11.74
C HIS A 170 -10.90 3.50 11.33
N GLY A 171 -12.13 2.99 11.24
CA GLY A 171 -13.32 3.79 10.97
C GLY A 171 -13.75 4.64 12.19
N PRO A 172 -14.85 5.40 12.05
CA PRO A 172 -15.35 6.30 13.09
C PRO A 172 -15.87 5.59 14.35
N ALA A 173 -16.12 4.29 14.29
CA ALA A 173 -16.50 3.44 15.43
C ALA A 173 -17.65 4.04 16.28
N PHE A 174 -18.74 4.43 15.64
CA PHE A 174 -19.90 5.06 16.27
C PHE A 174 -20.54 4.19 17.36
N ASP A 175 -20.44 2.88 17.22
CA ASP A 175 -20.94 1.87 18.16
C ASP A 175 -20.31 1.97 19.55
N ILE A 176 -19.06 2.39 19.63
CA ILE A 176 -18.32 2.53 20.91
C ILE A 176 -18.09 3.99 21.33
N ALA A 177 -18.54 4.97 20.56
CA ALA A 177 -18.25 6.39 20.79
C ALA A 177 -18.66 6.88 22.21
N LYS A 178 -19.76 6.34 22.77
CA LYS A 178 -20.26 6.69 24.12
C LYS A 178 -19.74 5.77 25.23
N LEU A 179 -19.05 4.68 24.88
CA LEU A 179 -18.69 3.62 25.83
C LEU A 179 -17.35 3.84 26.53
N LYS A 180 -16.58 4.85 26.15
CA LYS A 180 -15.20 5.11 26.64
C LYS A 180 -14.27 3.89 26.49
N LYS A 181 -14.49 3.06 25.46
CA LYS A 181 -13.74 1.82 25.17
C LYS A 181 -12.84 1.92 23.95
N ALA A 182 -12.60 3.13 23.42
CA ALA A 182 -11.76 3.31 22.25
C ALA A 182 -10.32 2.85 22.55
N ASN A 183 -9.74 2.07 21.62
CA ASN A 183 -8.34 1.64 21.69
C ASN A 183 -7.47 2.71 21.01
N PRO A 184 -6.51 3.35 21.72
CA PRO A 184 -5.66 4.38 21.14
C PRO A 184 -4.44 3.81 20.37
N GLY A 185 -4.31 2.50 20.24
CA GLY A 185 -3.11 1.83 19.70
C GLY A 185 -2.66 2.36 18.35
N SER A 186 -3.56 2.48 17.38
CA SER A 186 -3.25 2.98 16.04
C SER A 186 -2.88 4.48 16.05
N MET A 187 -3.48 5.31 16.91
CA MET A 187 -3.10 6.71 17.09
C MET A 187 -1.70 6.83 17.69
N ILE A 188 -1.42 6.07 18.75
CA ILE A 188 -0.08 6.03 19.38
C ILE A 188 0.97 5.55 18.37
N ALA A 189 0.66 4.51 17.59
CA ALA A 189 1.54 4.03 16.54
C ALA A 189 1.82 5.10 15.48
N SER A 190 0.80 5.85 15.06
CA SER A 190 0.95 6.96 14.12
C SER A 190 1.85 8.07 14.66
N ILE A 191 1.68 8.46 15.93
CA ILE A 191 2.54 9.48 16.60
C ILE A 191 3.98 8.97 16.71
N ASN A 192 4.17 7.71 17.08
CA ASN A 192 5.51 7.13 17.20
C ASN A 192 6.22 7.04 15.84
N LEU A 193 5.51 6.69 14.79
CA LEU A 193 6.07 6.73 13.44
C LEU A 193 6.49 8.15 13.05
N LEU A 194 5.66 9.16 13.37
CA LEU A 194 5.98 10.56 13.06
C LEU A 194 7.25 11.06 13.77
N LYS A 195 7.51 10.61 15.01
CA LYS A 195 8.72 10.99 15.76
C LYS A 195 10.01 10.48 15.12
N ASN A 196 9.93 9.44 14.28
CA ASN A 196 11.09 8.81 13.65
C ASN A 196 11.35 9.30 12.21
N ILE A 197 10.57 10.26 11.71
CA ILE A 197 10.72 10.86 10.39
C ILE A 197 11.62 12.09 10.45
#